data_46ddd382b68b251d87b7186e6eb390da
#
_entry.id   46ddd382b68b251d87b7186e6eb390da
#
_cell.length_a   1.000
_cell.length_b   1.000
_cell.length_c   1.000
_cell.angle_alpha   90.00
_cell.angle_beta   90.00
_cell.angle_gamma   90.00
#
_symmetry.space_group_name_H-M   'P 1'
#
loop_
_entity.id
_entity.type
_entity.pdbx_description
1 polymer ?
#
loop_
_entity_poly.entity_id
_entity_poly.type
_entity_poly.pdbx_seq_one_letter_code
_entity_poly.pdbx_strand_id
1 'polypeptide(L)'
;MSDSRLQEIVAKAVVGRAERRMSWSHTVPAEGITGVYGVRVTDSAVGVKENDGSPVVDMIVDCDLWVGTAKNTKVIRCSCRGTETMQVRTVGQVLGDVDMNVKMTGSPRATGVTIGDGQITLSLEADVLIELSALARMWVKAYDLEEAEILGDLEDLSGSDSSSSSSSSSSSSSSSSSSSSSGSGE
;
A
#
# COMPACT_ATOMS: atom_id res chain seq x y z
N MET A 1 25.15 -31.80 -15.36
CA MET A 1 25.53 -30.40 -15.05
C MET A 1 24.72 -29.53 -16.00
N SER A 2 23.72 -28.81 -15.47
CA SER A 2 22.84 -27.94 -16.27
C SER A 2 23.67 -26.79 -16.82
N ASP A 3 23.85 -26.73 -18.12
CA ASP A 3 24.54 -25.61 -18.76
C ASP A 3 23.66 -24.37 -18.68
N SER A 4 24.02 -23.42 -17.81
CA SER A 4 23.35 -22.15 -17.72
C SER A 4 24.01 -21.15 -18.63
N ARG A 5 23.25 -20.54 -19.52
CA ARG A 5 23.72 -19.44 -20.40
C ARG A 5 23.05 -18.13 -20.05
N LEU A 6 23.77 -17.02 -20.23
CA LEU A 6 23.19 -15.70 -20.15
C LEU A 6 22.42 -15.40 -21.46
N GLN A 7 21.17 -14.99 -21.29
CA GLN A 7 20.31 -14.57 -22.41
C GLN A 7 19.85 -13.14 -22.19
N GLU A 8 19.94 -12.34 -23.24
CA GLU A 8 19.38 -10.99 -23.26
C GLU A 8 17.88 -11.06 -23.50
N ILE A 9 17.12 -10.40 -22.64
CA ILE A 9 15.67 -10.24 -22.79
C ILE A 9 15.26 -8.79 -22.66
N VAL A 10 14.13 -8.45 -23.27
CA VAL A 10 13.44 -7.18 -23.07
C VAL A 10 12.10 -7.49 -22.41
N ALA A 11 11.89 -7.00 -21.23
CA ALA A 11 10.66 -7.25 -20.47
C ALA A 11 10.27 -6.02 -19.61
N LYS A 12 8.98 -5.91 -19.29
CA LYS A 12 8.53 -4.95 -18.27
C LYS A 12 8.98 -5.48 -16.92
N ALA A 13 9.76 -4.66 -16.20
CA ALA A 13 10.35 -5.03 -14.92
C ALA A 13 10.40 -3.84 -13.96
N VAL A 14 10.55 -4.13 -12.69
CA VAL A 14 10.89 -3.12 -11.69
C VAL A 14 12.37 -2.77 -11.89
N VAL A 15 12.61 -1.57 -12.39
CA VAL A 15 13.95 -1.06 -12.72
C VAL A 15 14.55 -0.18 -11.61
N GLY A 16 13.76 0.19 -10.62
CA GLY A 16 14.22 0.95 -9.47
C GLY A 16 13.29 0.78 -8.27
N ARG A 17 13.89 0.82 -7.08
CA ARG A 17 13.16 0.72 -5.82
C ARG A 17 13.85 1.56 -4.76
N ALA A 18 13.08 2.32 -3.98
CA ALA A 18 13.58 3.03 -2.82
C ALA A 18 12.54 3.00 -1.70
N GLU A 19 13.00 2.69 -0.50
CA GLU A 19 12.20 2.78 0.72
C GLU A 19 12.76 3.90 1.59
N ARG A 20 11.89 4.74 2.13
CA ARG A 20 12.29 5.89 2.91
C ARG A 20 11.25 6.26 3.95
N ARG A 21 11.75 6.76 5.07
CA ARG A 21 10.94 7.44 6.07
C ARG A 21 10.86 8.92 5.73
N MET A 22 9.64 9.40 5.51
CA MET A 22 9.31 10.82 5.40
C MET A 22 9.01 11.37 6.78
N SER A 23 9.48 12.59 7.05
CA SER A 23 9.20 13.32 8.30
C SER A 23 8.89 14.76 7.95
N TRP A 24 7.78 15.28 8.46
CA TRP A 24 7.37 16.66 8.22
C TRP A 24 6.61 17.23 9.41
N SER A 25 6.45 18.54 9.44
CA SER A 25 5.67 19.25 10.46
C SER A 25 4.48 19.97 9.83
N HIS A 26 3.37 20.01 10.56
CA HIS A 26 2.17 20.73 10.18
C HIS A 26 1.68 21.61 11.34
N THR A 27 1.34 22.85 11.04
CA THR A 27 0.91 23.81 12.07
C THR A 27 -0.57 24.12 11.93
N VAL A 28 -1.29 24.05 13.04
CA VAL A 28 -2.72 24.29 13.16
C VAL A 28 -2.96 25.49 14.08
N PRO A 29 -3.80 26.47 13.70
CA PRO A 29 -4.20 27.55 14.62
C PRO A 29 -4.89 26.98 15.87
N ALA A 30 -4.52 27.49 17.05
CA ALA A 30 -4.92 26.91 18.32
C ALA A 30 -5.16 27.96 19.42
N GLU A 31 -5.86 29.05 19.07
CA GLU A 31 -6.19 30.07 20.05
C GLU A 31 -7.04 29.52 21.19
N GLY A 32 -6.68 29.87 22.41
CA GLY A 32 -7.38 29.47 23.63
C GLY A 32 -7.19 27.98 24.00
N ILE A 33 -6.26 27.27 23.35
CA ILE A 33 -5.88 25.91 23.71
C ILE A 33 -4.88 25.93 24.86
N THR A 34 -5.16 25.15 25.89
CA THR A 34 -4.32 25.01 27.08
C THR A 34 -3.47 23.75 27.12
N GLY A 35 -3.81 22.75 26.28
CA GLY A 35 -3.07 21.49 26.19
C GLY A 35 -3.54 20.59 25.06
N VAL A 36 -2.71 19.66 24.62
CA VAL A 36 -3.08 18.57 23.72
C VAL A 36 -3.00 17.27 24.52
N TYR A 37 -4.10 16.51 24.53
CA TYR A 37 -4.22 15.25 25.27
C TYR A 37 -3.91 14.03 24.42
N GLY A 38 -4.05 14.16 23.10
CA GLY A 38 -3.75 13.08 22.17
C GLY A 38 -3.94 13.48 20.73
N VAL A 39 -3.29 12.70 19.86
CA VAL A 39 -3.42 12.79 18.40
C VAL A 39 -3.74 11.41 17.86
N ARG A 40 -4.70 11.34 16.97
CA ARG A 40 -5.06 10.12 16.25
C ARG A 40 -5.02 10.39 14.75
N VAL A 41 -4.29 9.58 14.02
CA VAL A 41 -4.39 9.53 12.57
C VAL A 41 -5.68 8.79 12.21
N THR A 42 -6.53 9.40 11.39
CA THR A 42 -7.83 8.86 10.99
C THR A 42 -7.85 8.34 9.57
N ASP A 43 -7.10 8.98 8.67
CA ASP A 43 -6.97 8.57 7.28
C ASP A 43 -5.62 9.01 6.71
N SER A 44 -5.21 8.38 5.60
CA SER A 44 -3.98 8.77 4.90
C SER A 44 -4.02 8.36 3.45
N ALA A 45 -3.44 9.19 2.59
CA ALA A 45 -3.26 8.94 1.18
C ALA A 45 -1.84 9.30 0.75
N VAL A 46 -1.30 8.53 -0.19
CA VAL A 46 0.01 8.79 -0.79
C VAL A 46 -0.12 8.79 -2.31
N GLY A 47 0.58 9.71 -2.95
CA GLY A 47 0.70 9.80 -4.40
C GLY A 47 2.12 10.10 -4.82
N VAL A 48 2.45 9.83 -6.07
CA VAL A 48 3.73 10.17 -6.67
C VAL A 48 3.50 10.92 -7.97
N LYS A 49 4.33 11.91 -8.23
CA LYS A 49 4.41 12.62 -9.51
C LYS A 49 5.87 12.78 -9.90
N GLU A 50 6.11 13.00 -11.17
CA GLU A 50 7.43 13.36 -11.66
C GLU A 50 7.62 14.87 -11.60
N ASN A 51 8.79 15.28 -11.14
CA ASN A 51 9.25 16.66 -11.22
C ASN A 51 10.75 16.67 -11.57
N ASP A 52 11.08 17.27 -12.70
CA ASP A 52 12.46 17.35 -13.22
C ASP A 52 13.20 15.98 -13.26
N GLY A 53 12.48 14.93 -13.70
CA GLY A 53 13.02 13.57 -13.80
C GLY A 53 13.17 12.84 -12.47
N SER A 54 12.69 13.42 -11.38
CA SER A 54 12.74 12.84 -10.04
C SER A 54 11.35 12.56 -9.50
N PRO A 55 11.12 11.41 -8.83
CA PRO A 55 9.87 11.15 -8.14
C PRO A 55 9.68 12.11 -6.97
N VAL A 56 8.53 12.74 -6.92
CA VAL A 56 8.07 13.55 -5.78
C VAL A 56 6.88 12.87 -5.14
N VAL A 57 7.02 12.48 -3.89
CA VAL A 57 5.95 11.88 -3.10
C VAL A 57 5.15 12.97 -2.41
N ASP A 58 3.84 12.95 -2.61
CA ASP A 58 2.88 13.77 -1.86
C ASP A 58 2.12 12.85 -0.89
N MET A 59 2.13 13.21 0.39
CA MET A 59 1.42 12.52 1.46
C MET A 59 0.36 13.44 2.06
N ILE A 60 -0.83 12.92 2.29
CA ILE A 60 -1.89 13.58 3.05
C ILE A 60 -2.25 12.67 4.21
N VAL A 61 -2.29 13.24 5.41
CA VAL A 61 -2.64 12.53 6.65
C VAL A 61 -3.68 13.34 7.41
N ASP A 62 -4.84 12.74 7.63
CA ASP A 62 -5.91 13.35 8.42
C ASP A 62 -5.76 12.96 9.89
N CYS A 63 -5.85 13.95 10.76
CA CYS A 63 -5.65 13.80 12.19
C CYS A 63 -6.78 14.41 12.99
N ASP A 64 -7.19 13.71 14.05
CA ASP A 64 -8.01 14.22 15.13
C ASP A 64 -7.08 14.54 16.33
N LEU A 65 -7.15 15.82 16.80
CA LEU A 65 -6.43 16.29 17.98
C LEU A 65 -7.41 16.52 19.11
N TRP A 66 -7.24 15.81 20.24
CA TRP A 66 -7.97 16.11 21.47
C TRP A 66 -7.24 17.22 22.23
N VAL A 67 -7.91 18.34 22.36
CA VAL A 67 -7.31 19.53 22.96
C VAL A 67 -8.15 20.04 24.13
N GLY A 68 -7.45 20.61 25.11
CA GLY A 68 -8.05 21.29 26.24
C GLY A 68 -8.21 22.77 25.97
N THR A 69 -9.30 23.32 26.49
CA THR A 69 -9.54 24.77 26.60
C THR A 69 -9.76 25.11 28.07
N ALA A 70 -9.85 26.39 28.40
CA ALA A 70 -10.08 26.83 29.80
C ALA A 70 -11.36 26.24 30.44
N LYS A 71 -12.33 25.77 29.65
CA LYS A 71 -13.61 25.28 30.15
C LYS A 71 -13.92 23.81 29.79
N ASN A 72 -13.45 23.37 28.64
CA ASN A 72 -13.84 22.08 28.07
C ASN A 72 -12.71 21.41 27.28
N THR A 73 -12.96 20.21 26.81
CA THR A 73 -12.16 19.55 25.77
C THR A 73 -12.88 19.62 24.42
N LYS A 74 -12.15 19.68 23.34
CA LYS A 74 -12.69 19.59 21.96
C LYS A 74 -11.78 18.79 21.07
N VAL A 75 -12.30 18.38 19.91
CA VAL A 75 -11.52 17.75 18.85
C VAL A 75 -11.31 18.76 17.72
N ILE A 76 -10.07 18.92 17.31
CA ILE A 76 -9.69 19.68 16.11
C ILE A 76 -9.32 18.65 15.05
N ARG A 77 -9.96 18.75 13.87
CA ARG A 77 -9.60 17.95 12.71
C ARG A 77 -8.70 18.75 11.80
N CYS A 78 -7.62 18.14 11.33
CA CYS A 78 -6.70 18.76 10.39
C CYS A 78 -6.21 17.75 9.36
N SER A 79 -5.96 18.27 8.15
CA SER A 79 -5.36 17.52 7.05
C SER A 79 -3.92 18.01 6.86
N CYS A 80 -2.97 17.15 7.14
CA CYS A 80 -1.54 17.45 7.15
C CYS A 80 -0.91 16.96 5.86
N ARG A 81 -0.27 17.86 5.11
CA ARG A 81 0.41 17.51 3.86
C ARG A 81 1.91 17.51 4.03
N GLY A 82 2.56 16.45 3.54
CA GLY A 82 4.00 16.34 3.40
C GLY A 82 4.38 16.09 1.95
N THR A 83 5.49 16.66 1.50
CA THR A 83 6.02 16.46 0.15
C THR A 83 7.52 16.24 0.24
N GLU A 84 8.04 15.23 -0.45
CA GLU A 84 9.46 14.93 -0.46
C GLU A 84 9.91 14.42 -1.84
N THR A 85 11.05 14.95 -2.33
CA THR A 85 11.69 14.44 -3.54
C THR A 85 12.53 13.23 -3.21
N MET A 86 12.34 12.15 -3.94
CA MET A 86 13.02 10.88 -3.72
C MET A 86 14.06 10.62 -4.79
N GLN A 87 15.22 10.10 -4.37
CA GLN A 87 16.22 9.60 -5.31
C GLN A 87 16.06 8.09 -5.44
N VAL A 88 15.75 7.63 -6.64
CA VAL A 88 15.64 6.20 -6.97
C VAL A 88 16.68 5.85 -8.01
N ARG A 89 17.56 4.91 -7.68
CA ARG A 89 18.53 4.39 -8.65
C ARG A 89 17.85 3.36 -9.53
N THR A 90 17.99 3.52 -10.83
CA THR A 90 17.57 2.54 -11.82
C THR A 90 18.68 1.54 -12.12
N VAL A 91 18.31 0.30 -12.37
CA VAL A 91 19.19 -0.79 -12.79
C VAL A 91 18.79 -1.28 -14.18
N GLY A 92 19.77 -1.70 -14.97
CA GLY A 92 19.54 -2.13 -16.35
C GLY A 92 19.45 -0.95 -17.33
N GLN A 93 19.26 -1.29 -18.60
CA GLN A 93 19.01 -0.32 -19.65
C GLN A 93 17.50 -0.12 -19.81
N VAL A 94 17.01 1.02 -19.36
CA VAL A 94 15.61 1.40 -19.47
C VAL A 94 15.29 1.79 -20.90
N LEU A 95 14.18 1.27 -21.43
CA LEU A 95 13.67 1.52 -22.79
C LEU A 95 12.28 2.14 -22.69
N GLY A 96 12.15 3.43 -23.05
CA GLY A 96 10.86 4.15 -23.03
C GLY A 96 10.50 4.75 -21.68
N ASP A 97 9.21 4.93 -21.47
CA ASP A 97 8.65 5.61 -20.30
C ASP A 97 8.77 4.77 -19.02
N VAL A 98 8.88 5.46 -17.89
CA VAL A 98 8.96 4.87 -16.56
C VAL A 98 7.64 5.08 -15.83
N ASP A 99 6.98 3.98 -15.49
CA ASP A 99 5.80 4.01 -14.61
C ASP A 99 6.26 4.11 -13.16
N MET A 100 5.70 5.06 -12.41
CA MET A 100 5.99 5.26 -10.98
C MET A 100 4.84 4.79 -10.14
N ASN A 101 5.14 4.00 -9.13
CA ASN A 101 4.17 3.56 -8.13
C ASN A 101 4.70 3.85 -6.73
N VAL A 102 3.83 4.32 -5.83
CA VAL A 102 4.16 4.56 -4.44
C VAL A 102 3.15 3.89 -3.53
N LYS A 103 3.62 3.35 -2.43
CA LYS A 103 2.77 2.79 -1.38
C LYS A 103 3.36 3.07 0.00
N MET A 104 2.51 3.18 0.99
CA MET A 104 2.93 3.19 2.39
C MET A 104 3.29 1.77 2.82
N THR A 105 4.42 1.61 3.51
CA THR A 105 4.87 0.34 4.10
C THR A 105 4.45 0.18 5.56
N GLY A 106 3.90 1.25 6.15
CA GLY A 106 3.36 1.28 7.50
C GLY A 106 2.34 2.40 7.68
N SER A 107 1.60 2.38 8.77
CA SER A 107 0.67 3.47 9.09
C SER A 107 1.43 4.75 9.48
N PRO A 108 1.03 5.91 8.97
CA PRO A 108 1.57 7.19 9.41
C PRO A 108 1.33 7.39 10.92
N ARG A 109 2.22 8.12 11.55
CA ARG A 109 2.13 8.40 12.99
C ARG A 109 2.54 9.82 13.32
N ALA A 110 1.92 10.36 14.37
CA ALA A 110 2.39 11.57 15.02
C ALA A 110 3.52 11.22 15.99
N THR A 111 4.66 11.87 15.85
CA THR A 111 5.88 11.65 16.66
C THR A 111 6.10 12.73 17.69
N GLY A 112 5.46 13.88 17.53
CA GLY A 112 5.55 14.99 18.45
C GLY A 112 4.45 16.01 18.28
N VAL A 113 4.14 16.69 19.37
CA VAL A 113 3.20 17.81 19.40
C VAL A 113 3.78 18.91 20.28
N THR A 114 3.81 20.12 19.77
CA THR A 114 4.20 21.30 20.54
C THR A 114 3.12 22.38 20.46
N ILE A 115 2.94 23.13 21.54
CA ILE A 115 2.03 24.27 21.62
C ILE A 115 2.86 25.52 21.85
N GLY A 116 2.65 26.54 21.08
CA GLY A 116 3.30 27.84 21.24
C GLY A 116 2.66 28.88 20.35
N ASP A 117 2.68 30.14 20.75
CA ASP A 117 2.22 31.31 19.95
C ASP A 117 0.82 31.18 19.35
N GLY A 118 -0.11 30.55 20.10
CA GLY A 118 -1.48 30.33 19.61
C GLY A 118 -1.60 29.27 18.50
N GLN A 119 -0.62 28.41 18.37
CA GLN A 119 -0.55 27.36 17.37
C GLN A 119 -0.17 26.01 17.99
N ILE A 120 -0.61 24.92 17.33
CA ILE A 120 -0.15 23.56 17.59
C ILE A 120 0.68 23.11 16.39
N THR A 121 1.91 22.69 16.62
CA THR A 121 2.75 22.06 15.60
C THR A 121 2.79 20.56 15.84
N LEU A 122 2.39 19.80 14.80
CA LEU A 122 2.43 18.35 14.74
C LEU A 122 3.67 17.92 13.98
N SER A 123 4.44 17.00 14.53
CA SER A 123 5.48 16.26 13.81
C SER A 123 4.92 14.90 13.39
N LEU A 124 5.05 14.58 12.11
CA LEU A 124 4.48 13.39 11.50
C LEU A 124 5.58 12.59 10.79
N GLU A 125 5.42 11.27 10.78
CA GLU A 125 6.29 10.35 10.05
C GLU A 125 5.46 9.32 9.29
N ALA A 126 5.96 8.90 8.12
CA ALA A 126 5.43 7.79 7.34
C ALA A 126 6.55 7.06 6.61
N ASP A 127 6.46 5.75 6.54
CA ASP A 127 7.37 4.92 5.77
C ASP A 127 6.75 4.66 4.38
N VAL A 128 7.47 5.00 3.32
CA VAL A 128 7.01 4.88 1.93
C VAL A 128 7.98 4.08 1.08
N LEU A 129 7.42 3.34 0.13
CA LEU A 129 8.15 2.60 -0.89
C LEU A 129 7.76 3.12 -2.25
N ILE A 130 8.77 3.48 -3.05
CA ILE A 130 8.60 3.80 -4.47
C ILE A 130 9.16 2.65 -5.30
N GLU A 131 8.42 2.27 -6.33
CA GLU A 131 8.82 1.32 -7.36
C GLU A 131 8.72 1.97 -8.73
N LEU A 132 9.80 1.91 -9.49
CA LEU A 132 9.87 2.34 -10.88
C LEU A 132 9.79 1.12 -11.78
N SER A 133 8.83 1.07 -12.69
CA SER A 133 8.65 -0.02 -13.65
C SER A 133 8.80 0.51 -15.07
N ALA A 134 9.54 -0.22 -15.91
CA ALA A 134 9.71 0.15 -17.31
C ALA A 134 10.00 -1.09 -18.16
N LEU A 135 9.94 -0.94 -19.48
CA LEU A 135 10.60 -1.88 -20.38
C LEU A 135 12.11 -1.75 -20.16
N ALA A 136 12.76 -2.85 -19.86
CA ALA A 136 14.19 -2.88 -19.63
C ALA A 136 14.84 -4.03 -20.37
N ARG A 137 16.07 -3.78 -20.84
CA ARG A 137 16.96 -4.79 -21.37
C ARG A 137 17.77 -5.38 -20.22
N MET A 138 17.67 -6.69 -20.05
CA MET A 138 18.28 -7.40 -18.94
C MET A 138 18.96 -8.67 -19.41
N TRP A 139 19.99 -9.09 -18.68
CA TRP A 139 20.61 -10.39 -18.85
C TRP A 139 20.09 -11.33 -17.78
N VAL A 140 19.44 -12.42 -18.21
CA VAL A 140 18.91 -13.45 -17.30
C VAL A 140 19.66 -14.76 -17.51
N LYS A 141 19.76 -15.50 -16.44
CA LYS A 141 20.30 -16.85 -16.48
C LYS A 141 19.22 -17.77 -17.00
N ALA A 142 19.40 -18.31 -18.20
CA ALA A 142 18.52 -19.30 -18.78
C ALA A 142 19.06 -20.68 -18.45
N TYR A 143 18.17 -21.58 -18.07
CA TYR A 143 18.45 -23.00 -17.88
C TYR A 143 17.70 -23.74 -18.98
N ASP A 144 18.38 -24.62 -19.70
CA ASP A 144 17.71 -25.54 -20.60
C ASP A 144 16.95 -26.55 -19.72
N LEU A 145 15.63 -26.46 -19.74
CA LEU A 145 14.79 -27.52 -19.21
C LEU A 145 15.00 -28.72 -20.14
N GLU A 146 15.53 -29.83 -19.64
CA GLU A 146 15.60 -31.06 -20.39
C GLU A 146 14.17 -31.42 -20.79
N GLU A 147 13.93 -31.57 -22.10
CA GLU A 147 12.60 -31.84 -22.69
C GLU A 147 11.93 -33.13 -22.15
N ALA A 148 12.67 -33.92 -21.37
CA ALA A 148 12.22 -35.18 -20.81
C ALA A 148 11.18 -35.08 -19.69
N GLU A 149 11.07 -33.93 -19.00
CA GLU A 149 10.10 -33.80 -17.91
C GLU A 149 8.73 -33.27 -18.37
N ILE A 150 8.64 -32.67 -19.57
CA ILE A 150 7.37 -32.11 -20.07
C ILE A 150 6.48 -33.15 -20.74
N LEU A 151 7.06 -34.26 -21.22
CA LEU A 151 6.32 -35.34 -21.87
C LEU A 151 5.79 -36.42 -20.91
N GLY A 152 6.28 -36.47 -19.68
CA GLY A 152 5.83 -37.44 -18.68
C GLY A 152 4.46 -37.22 -18.10
N ASP A 153 4.02 -35.95 -18.01
CA ASP A 153 2.74 -35.57 -17.37
C ASP A 153 1.53 -35.53 -18.34
N LEU A 154 1.74 -35.69 -19.65
CA LEU A 154 0.67 -35.65 -20.65
C LEU A 154 0.16 -37.04 -21.09
N GLU A 155 0.87 -38.13 -20.79
CA GLU A 155 0.42 -39.46 -21.15
C GLU A 155 -0.55 -40.11 -20.14
N ASP A 156 -0.64 -39.55 -18.91
CA ASP A 156 -1.54 -40.08 -17.87
C ASP A 156 -2.99 -39.56 -17.95
N LEU A 157 -3.29 -38.67 -18.91
CA LEU A 157 -4.64 -38.14 -19.12
C LEU A 157 -5.42 -38.80 -20.25
N SER A 158 -4.90 -39.84 -20.92
CA SER A 158 -5.60 -40.53 -22.00
C SER A 158 -5.96 -41.98 -21.67
N GLY A 159 -6.25 -42.30 -20.41
CA GLY A 159 -6.65 -43.63 -19.92
C GLY A 159 -8.14 -43.70 -19.56
N SER A 160 -8.95 -43.96 -20.59
CA SER A 160 -10.18 -44.77 -20.63
C SER A 160 -11.26 -44.52 -19.56
N ASP A 161 -12.32 -43.93 -20.05
CA ASP A 161 -13.73 -44.37 -19.98
C ASP A 161 -13.96 -45.77 -19.40
N SER A 162 -14.88 -45.86 -18.48
CA SER A 162 -16.14 -46.54 -18.58
C SER A 162 -16.83 -46.73 -17.22
N SER A 163 -18.07 -46.22 -17.21
CA SER A 163 -19.27 -46.77 -16.58
C SER A 163 -19.26 -47.03 -15.06
N SER A 164 -20.11 -46.33 -14.30
CA SER A 164 -21.50 -46.70 -14.05
C SER A 164 -22.06 -45.95 -12.88
N SER A 165 -23.19 -45.36 -13.14
CA SER A 165 -24.40 -45.16 -12.32
C SER A 165 -24.33 -45.49 -10.83
N SER A 166 -24.68 -44.51 -9.98
CA SER A 166 -25.91 -44.64 -9.17
C SER A 166 -26.16 -43.36 -8.35
N SER A 167 -27.37 -42.92 -8.48
CA SER A 167 -28.20 -42.07 -7.71
C SER A 167 -28.03 -42.12 -6.18
N SER A 168 -28.02 -40.96 -5.54
CA SER A 168 -28.97 -40.74 -4.44
C SER A 168 -29.03 -39.28 -4.01
N SER A 169 -30.21 -38.78 -4.12
CA SER A 169 -30.82 -37.59 -3.56
C SER A 169 -30.70 -37.53 -2.04
N SER A 170 -30.45 -36.35 -1.50
CA SER A 170 -31.17 -35.93 -0.28
C SER A 170 -31.09 -34.42 -0.10
N SER A 171 -32.24 -33.85 -0.16
CA SER A 171 -32.71 -32.55 0.25
C SER A 171 -32.69 -32.36 1.76
N SER A 172 -32.48 -31.14 2.21
CA SER A 172 -33.05 -30.48 3.40
C SER A 172 -32.52 -29.06 3.43
N SER A 173 -33.24 -28.01 3.11
CA SER A 173 -34.39 -27.32 3.70
C SER A 173 -34.16 -26.79 5.11
N SER A 174 -34.54 -25.52 5.19
CA SER A 174 -34.99 -24.73 6.37
C SER A 174 -33.86 -23.97 7.10
N SER A 175 -34.01 -22.76 7.57
CA SER A 175 -35.20 -21.89 7.71
C SER A 175 -34.74 -20.51 8.17
N SER A 176 -35.47 -19.54 7.72
CA SER A 176 -35.57 -18.16 8.15
C SER A 176 -35.90 -18.02 9.65
N SER A 177 -35.36 -17.00 10.29
CA SER A 177 -36.07 -16.30 11.35
C SER A 177 -35.63 -14.85 11.45
N SER A 178 -36.53 -14.01 11.02
CA SER A 178 -36.71 -12.61 11.32
C SER A 178 -37.16 -12.43 12.77
N SER A 179 -36.61 -11.45 13.47
CA SER A 179 -37.30 -10.85 14.62
C SER A 179 -36.96 -9.37 14.69
N SER A 180 -37.95 -8.61 14.30
CA SER A 180 -38.22 -7.21 14.62
C SER A 180 -38.66 -7.09 16.08
N SER A 181 -38.14 -6.10 16.81
CA SER A 181 -38.81 -5.54 17.97
C SER A 181 -38.55 -4.05 18.04
N SER A 182 -39.60 -3.33 17.74
CA SER A 182 -39.90 -1.96 18.09
C SER A 182 -40.15 -1.85 19.60
N GLY A 183 -39.64 -0.82 20.23
CA GLY A 183 -39.92 -0.43 21.59
C GLY A 183 -39.88 1.08 21.70
N SER A 184 -41.05 1.72 21.63
CA SER A 184 -41.32 3.10 22.04
C SER A 184 -41.51 3.12 23.56
N GLY A 185 -41.15 4.21 24.20
CA GLY A 185 -41.47 4.47 25.60
C GLY A 185 -40.73 5.68 26.15
N GLU A 186 -41.48 6.77 26.26
CA GLU A 186 -41.44 7.90 27.20
C GLU A 186 -40.09 8.55 27.55
#